data_e0fe4beeb950b55f8e5694e3d18f7b4d
#
_entry.id   e0fe4beeb950b55f8e5694e3d18f7b4d
#
_cell.length_a   1.000
_cell.length_b   1.000
_cell.length_c   1.000
_cell.angle_alpha   90.00
_cell.angle_beta   90.00
_cell.angle_gamma   90.00
#
_symmetry.space_group_name_H-M   'P 1'
#
loop_
_entity.id
_entity.type
_entity.pdbx_description
1 polymer ?
#
loop_
_entity_poly.entity_id
_entity_poly.type
_entity_poly.pdbx_seq_one_letter_code
_entity_poly.pdbx_strand_id
1 'polypeptide(L)'
;MSNQLPVNYTTQETRTAIENAAAAGAGDYKCLVCIFLFGASDSHNMVVPYGNGNPNRSLYETARAYGVRLGDKNVTNQFSNELDSMTLNGAGGPGTSPGGGAVAYEWALHPSLTRLRSDWYDGDLAIVRDVGVLNRPTTKELYNTNPNDLYRPDRLFAHNIQQLAWQKALPFRSPESTGWFGRTTNLLDEFFNPDMRVSSGCISVSGANPQTFAYSPKINVVYPATVIPEGKSRSYINFTTTRDNFYHKNSPDASPVGYPPLPKNNVMNAFSRIFRNSVDSQAAVNSNGGGWDENDGGVGTQLEAIFDNAYTEIINTTLDTPDPNDVNGSNSRTLPNSYFINTMKNIAKVIYSRGDVSGVGFNQRRQLIFSGVGGWDNHNNLRYFHDPNLKTLDICIKALRDAVKLMGLENNVTIFTETDFGRTFRSNGTYGTDHAWSGHSFVVGGAVKGGMYGPEPDYILGGDKDVSNLGRFIPNYSIEQYYGTLLKWFDIPDAQIPLVLPAIDLFTPTNIGFME
;
A
#
# COMPACT_ATOMS: atom_id res chain seq x y z
N MET A 1 -35.60 -7.96 3.20
CA MET A 1 -34.21 -7.53 2.89
C MET A 1 -33.91 -8.06 1.50
N SER A 2 -33.94 -7.20 0.48
CA SER A 2 -33.59 -7.62 -0.88
C SER A 2 -32.10 -7.94 -0.90
N ASN A 3 -31.76 -9.21 -1.18
CA ASN A 3 -30.44 -9.60 -1.61
C ASN A 3 -30.12 -8.83 -2.91
N GLN A 4 -29.62 -7.61 -2.81
CA GLN A 4 -28.98 -6.99 -3.96
C GLN A 4 -27.70 -7.82 -4.20
N LEU A 5 -27.76 -8.60 -5.28
CA LEU A 5 -26.57 -9.24 -5.84
C LEU A 5 -25.50 -8.17 -6.08
N PRO A 6 -24.23 -8.49 -5.88
CA PRO A 6 -23.14 -7.57 -6.19
C PRO A 6 -23.29 -7.03 -7.61
N VAL A 7 -22.78 -5.82 -7.81
CA VAL A 7 -22.80 -5.07 -9.07
C VAL A 7 -22.57 -6.00 -10.26
N ASN A 8 -23.43 -5.90 -11.24
CA ASN A 8 -23.39 -6.77 -12.42
C ASN A 8 -22.22 -6.37 -13.34
N TYR A 9 -21.03 -6.92 -13.11
CA TYR A 9 -19.84 -6.76 -13.96
C TYR A 9 -20.01 -7.33 -15.37
N THR A 10 -21.16 -7.91 -15.69
CA THR A 10 -21.39 -8.70 -16.89
C THR A 10 -22.23 -8.00 -17.95
N THR A 11 -22.54 -6.71 -17.82
CA THR A 11 -23.24 -5.97 -18.89
C THR A 11 -22.38 -5.96 -20.17
N GLN A 12 -23.00 -6.05 -21.33
CA GLN A 12 -22.28 -6.04 -22.60
C GLN A 12 -21.48 -4.74 -22.79
N GLU A 13 -22.02 -3.61 -22.31
CA GLU A 13 -21.34 -2.31 -22.34
C GLU A 13 -20.06 -2.32 -21.52
N THR A 14 -20.11 -2.81 -20.26
CA THR A 14 -18.94 -2.95 -19.39
C THR A 14 -17.89 -3.87 -20.03
N ARG A 15 -18.30 -5.03 -20.53
CA ARG A 15 -17.39 -5.99 -21.19
C ARG A 15 -16.68 -5.36 -22.39
N THR A 16 -17.44 -4.68 -23.26
CA THR A 16 -16.88 -4.00 -24.44
C THR A 16 -15.89 -2.90 -24.05
N ALA A 17 -16.20 -2.11 -23.00
CA ALA A 17 -15.30 -1.06 -22.53
C ALA A 17 -13.97 -1.63 -22.02
N ILE A 18 -13.99 -2.70 -21.22
CA ILE A 18 -12.77 -3.36 -20.71
C ILE A 18 -12.01 -4.09 -21.84
N GLU A 19 -12.70 -4.74 -22.75
CA GLU A 19 -12.10 -5.38 -23.94
C GLU A 19 -11.33 -4.36 -24.79
N ASN A 20 -11.93 -3.20 -25.05
CA ASN A 20 -11.26 -2.11 -25.78
C ASN A 20 -10.05 -1.57 -25.04
N ALA A 21 -10.14 -1.41 -23.71
CA ALA A 21 -8.99 -1.01 -22.89
C ALA A 21 -7.86 -2.06 -22.93
N ALA A 22 -8.20 -3.36 -22.86
CA ALA A 22 -7.23 -4.44 -22.96
C ALA A 22 -6.58 -4.53 -24.33
N ALA A 23 -7.33 -4.22 -25.39
CA ALA A 23 -6.79 -4.18 -26.76
C ALA A 23 -5.86 -2.98 -26.97
N ALA A 24 -6.19 -1.80 -26.38
CA ALA A 24 -5.35 -0.62 -26.43
C ALA A 24 -4.02 -0.81 -25.68
N GLY A 25 -4.04 -1.51 -24.54
CA GLY A 25 -2.85 -1.87 -23.76
C GLY A 25 -2.29 -3.26 -24.11
N ALA A 26 -2.51 -3.76 -25.32
CA ALA A 26 -2.06 -5.09 -25.72
C ALA A 26 -0.54 -5.22 -25.64
N GLY A 27 -0.08 -6.14 -24.77
CA GLY A 27 1.35 -6.42 -24.56
C GLY A 27 1.99 -5.63 -23.42
N ASP A 28 1.35 -4.61 -22.86
CA ASP A 28 1.86 -3.90 -21.69
C ASP A 28 1.56 -4.65 -20.37
N TYR A 29 2.41 -4.43 -19.39
CA TYR A 29 2.26 -4.96 -18.04
C TYR A 29 2.08 -3.80 -17.07
N LYS A 30 1.15 -3.92 -16.10
CA LYS A 30 1.04 -2.99 -14.98
C LYS A 30 0.82 -3.73 -13.67
N CYS A 31 1.43 -3.22 -12.61
CA CYS A 31 1.31 -3.76 -11.27
C CYS A 31 1.11 -2.63 -10.25
N LEU A 32 0.12 -2.79 -9.40
CA LEU A 32 -0.08 -1.98 -8.20
C LEU A 32 0.37 -2.78 -6.98
N VAL A 33 1.30 -2.23 -6.20
CA VAL A 33 1.80 -2.82 -4.95
C VAL A 33 1.34 -1.97 -3.78
N CYS A 34 0.45 -2.51 -2.97
CA CYS A 34 0.02 -1.90 -1.72
C CYS A 34 0.97 -2.25 -0.59
N ILE A 35 1.42 -1.26 0.18
CA ILE A 35 2.07 -1.43 1.48
C ILE A 35 1.16 -0.85 2.55
N PHE A 36 0.47 -1.71 3.29
CA PHE A 36 -0.39 -1.29 4.39
C PHE A 36 0.41 -1.13 5.68
N LEU A 37 0.41 0.08 6.25
CA LEU A 37 1.10 0.43 7.49
C LEU A 37 0.16 0.20 8.68
N PHE A 38 0.10 -1.03 9.20
CA PHE A 38 -0.82 -1.42 10.27
C PHE A 38 -0.49 -0.77 11.61
N GLY A 39 -1.44 -0.03 12.15
CA GLY A 39 -1.34 0.65 13.44
C GLY A 39 -1.40 2.17 13.34
N ALA A 40 -1.70 2.72 12.18
CA ALA A 40 -1.81 4.15 11.96
C ALA A 40 -0.48 4.91 12.07
N SER A 41 0.25 5.00 10.97
CA SER A 41 1.52 5.73 10.88
C SER A 41 1.34 7.22 11.15
N ASP A 42 2.27 7.82 11.89
CA ASP A 42 2.29 9.27 12.13
C ASP A 42 2.85 10.01 10.91
N SER A 43 1.97 10.28 9.96
CA SER A 43 2.35 10.95 8.72
C SER A 43 2.79 12.41 8.91
N HIS A 44 2.42 13.05 10.01
CA HIS A 44 2.90 14.41 10.36
C HIS A 44 4.38 14.44 10.73
N ASN A 45 4.97 13.29 11.10
CA ASN A 45 6.41 13.12 11.22
C ASN A 45 7.05 12.51 9.97
N MET A 46 6.27 11.97 9.03
CA MET A 46 6.79 11.52 7.73
C MET A 46 7.06 12.71 6.79
N VAL A 47 6.13 13.67 6.76
CA VAL A 47 6.18 14.89 5.93
C VAL A 47 5.98 16.08 6.85
N VAL A 48 7.01 16.87 7.03
CA VAL A 48 7.11 17.88 8.09
C VAL A 48 7.17 19.28 7.49
N PRO A 49 6.38 20.25 7.98
CA PRO A 49 6.54 21.64 7.58
C PRO A 49 7.93 22.15 7.95
N TYR A 50 8.62 22.83 7.01
CA TYR A 50 9.99 23.28 7.17
C TYR A 50 10.12 24.79 6.97
N GLY A 51 11.05 25.40 7.71
CA GLY A 51 11.43 26.79 7.57
C GLY A 51 10.43 27.80 8.12
N ASN A 52 10.92 29.00 8.46
CA ASN A 52 10.11 30.06 9.08
C ASN A 52 9.05 30.66 8.14
N GLY A 53 9.15 30.42 6.83
CA GLY A 53 8.16 30.84 5.84
C GLY A 53 6.91 29.96 5.81
N ASN A 54 6.95 28.76 6.40
CA ASN A 54 5.83 27.86 6.46
C ASN A 54 5.00 28.12 7.73
N PRO A 55 3.75 28.60 7.62
CA PRO A 55 2.92 28.92 8.80
C PRO A 55 2.64 27.68 9.66
N ASN A 56 2.65 26.50 9.08
CA ASN A 56 2.46 25.25 9.80
C ASN A 56 3.68 24.84 10.64
N ARG A 57 4.86 25.41 10.41
CA ARG A 57 6.07 25.07 11.18
C ARG A 57 5.93 25.44 12.66
N SER A 58 5.50 26.66 12.97
CA SER A 58 5.29 27.09 14.34
C SER A 58 4.16 26.32 15.05
N LEU A 59 3.12 25.94 14.30
CA LEU A 59 2.03 25.08 14.81
C LEU A 59 2.55 23.68 15.16
N TYR A 60 3.39 23.09 14.28
CA TYR A 60 4.03 21.81 14.51
C TYR A 60 4.92 21.83 15.77
N GLU A 61 5.77 22.83 15.92
CA GLU A 61 6.66 22.98 17.08
C GLU A 61 5.90 23.16 18.39
N THR A 62 4.79 23.89 18.34
CA THR A 62 3.95 24.12 19.52
C THR A 62 3.13 22.89 19.91
N ALA A 63 2.63 22.17 18.91
CA ALA A 63 1.77 21.00 19.13
C ALA A 63 2.55 19.76 19.57
N ARG A 64 3.83 19.63 19.19
CA ARG A 64 4.63 18.43 19.44
C ARG A 64 5.70 18.65 20.49
N ALA A 65 5.69 17.80 21.52
CA ALA A 65 6.69 17.80 22.57
C ALA A 65 8.09 17.51 22.02
N TYR A 66 9.12 17.87 22.79
CA TYR A 66 10.53 17.67 22.45
C TYR A 66 10.83 16.24 21.93
N GLY A 67 10.41 15.19 22.63
CA GLY A 67 10.67 13.80 22.23
C GLY A 67 9.80 13.28 21.05
N VAL A 68 8.97 14.13 20.45
CA VAL A 68 8.08 13.79 19.32
C VAL A 68 8.43 14.57 18.06
N ARG A 69 8.71 15.86 18.19
CA ARG A 69 9.01 16.74 17.06
C ARG A 69 10.38 16.49 16.46
N LEU A 70 10.50 16.73 15.16
CA LEU A 70 11.76 16.78 14.44
C LEU A 70 12.36 18.18 14.49
N GLY A 71 13.67 18.25 14.76
CA GLY A 71 14.38 19.50 14.92
C GLY A 71 14.73 20.17 13.59
N ASP A 72 14.76 21.50 13.60
CA ASP A 72 15.43 22.31 12.61
C ASP A 72 16.59 23.08 13.25
N LYS A 73 17.30 23.89 12.47
CA LYS A 73 18.48 24.68 12.89
C LYS A 73 18.28 25.59 14.12
N ASN A 74 17.07 25.73 14.63
CA ASN A 74 16.78 26.57 15.78
C ASN A 74 16.80 25.79 17.11
N VAL A 75 17.04 24.47 17.08
CA VAL A 75 17.15 23.63 18.28
C VAL A 75 18.63 23.37 18.59
N THR A 76 19.05 23.62 19.82
CA THR A 76 20.48 23.57 20.23
C THR A 76 20.91 22.24 20.85
N ASN A 77 20.57 21.10 20.24
CA ASN A 77 21.01 19.78 20.69
C ASN A 77 21.46 18.90 19.52
N GLN A 78 21.89 17.66 19.79
CA GLN A 78 22.35 16.73 18.75
C GLN A 78 21.30 16.39 17.67
N PHE A 79 20.04 16.67 17.92
CA PHE A 79 18.93 16.49 16.98
C PHE A 79 18.49 17.81 16.32
N SER A 80 19.27 18.89 16.51
CA SER A 80 19.11 20.10 15.73
C SER A 80 19.48 19.83 14.28
N ASN A 81 18.83 20.54 13.33
CA ASN A 81 19.11 20.41 11.88
C ASN A 81 18.74 19.06 11.24
N GLU A 82 17.99 18.18 11.91
CA GLU A 82 17.59 16.87 11.33
C GLU A 82 16.88 17.01 9.99
N LEU A 83 16.11 18.07 9.81
CA LEU A 83 15.34 18.34 8.60
C LEU A 83 16.12 19.08 7.52
N ASP A 84 17.25 19.70 7.84
CA ASP A 84 17.94 20.63 6.92
C ASP A 84 18.43 19.92 5.63
N SER A 85 18.84 18.67 5.74
CA SER A 85 19.24 17.84 4.59
C SER A 85 18.07 17.15 3.90
N MET A 86 16.86 17.24 4.44
CA MET A 86 15.68 16.48 4.02
C MET A 86 14.59 17.31 3.33
N THR A 87 14.92 18.57 3.03
CA THR A 87 13.99 19.48 2.34
C THR A 87 13.54 18.96 0.98
N LEU A 88 12.31 19.25 0.62
CA LEU A 88 11.67 18.85 -0.63
C LEU A 88 11.61 19.99 -1.65
N ASN A 89 12.48 20.98 -1.51
CA ASN A 89 12.56 22.08 -2.45
C ASN A 89 12.99 21.53 -3.81
N GLY A 90 12.23 21.84 -4.84
CA GLY A 90 12.62 21.52 -6.21
C GLY A 90 13.80 22.37 -6.64
N ALA A 91 14.42 22.07 -7.76
CA ALA A 91 15.50 22.85 -8.36
C ALA A 91 15.13 24.32 -8.69
N GLY A 92 13.89 24.74 -8.41
CA GLY A 92 13.32 26.07 -8.61
C GLY A 92 12.86 26.80 -7.34
N GLY A 93 13.11 26.26 -6.12
CA GLY A 93 12.73 26.90 -4.87
C GLY A 93 11.30 26.60 -4.38
N PRO A 94 10.81 27.30 -3.35
CA PRO A 94 9.44 27.12 -2.86
C PRO A 94 8.42 27.28 -4.00
N GLY A 95 7.55 26.33 -4.17
CA GLY A 95 6.47 26.38 -5.17
C GLY A 95 6.61 25.51 -6.38
N THR A 96 7.72 24.77 -6.55
CA THR A 96 7.86 23.78 -7.63
C THR A 96 8.07 22.39 -7.07
N SER A 97 7.14 21.48 -7.35
CA SER A 97 7.38 20.05 -7.23
C SER A 97 7.83 19.50 -8.60
N PRO A 98 8.60 18.40 -8.65
CA PRO A 98 9.06 17.81 -9.90
C PRO A 98 7.93 17.48 -10.89
N GLY A 99 6.73 17.14 -10.39
CA GLY A 99 5.54 16.82 -11.19
C GLY A 99 4.58 17.99 -11.44
N GLY A 100 4.93 19.22 -11.06
CA GLY A 100 4.13 20.42 -11.33
C GLY A 100 3.01 20.73 -10.31
N GLY A 101 2.89 19.98 -9.20
CA GLY A 101 2.00 20.34 -8.10
C GLY A 101 2.51 21.58 -7.37
N ALA A 102 1.66 22.60 -7.16
CA ALA A 102 2.05 23.82 -6.45
C ALA A 102 2.30 23.52 -4.97
N VAL A 103 3.51 23.79 -4.50
CA VAL A 103 3.88 23.78 -3.08
C VAL A 103 4.08 25.21 -2.64
N ALA A 104 3.13 25.74 -1.84
CA ALA A 104 3.17 27.15 -1.40
C ALA A 104 4.28 27.39 -0.39
N TYR A 105 4.68 26.37 0.37
CA TYR A 105 5.65 26.44 1.46
C TYR A 105 6.65 25.31 1.41
N GLU A 106 7.77 25.47 2.13
CA GLU A 106 8.80 24.44 2.25
C GLU A 106 8.35 23.30 3.16
N TRP A 107 8.66 22.08 2.72
CA TRP A 107 8.43 20.83 3.44
C TRP A 107 9.70 20.00 3.48
N ALA A 108 9.79 19.08 4.43
CA ALA A 108 10.88 18.13 4.53
C ALA A 108 10.32 16.72 4.77
N LEU A 109 11.03 15.71 4.31
CA LEU A 109 10.79 14.33 4.71
C LEU A 109 11.48 14.05 6.05
N HIS A 110 10.97 13.03 6.76
CA HIS A 110 11.64 12.48 7.93
C HIS A 110 13.09 12.08 7.61
N PRO A 111 14.07 12.29 8.51
CA PRO A 111 15.49 11.97 8.28
C PRO A 111 15.76 10.50 7.92
N SER A 112 14.90 9.58 8.31
CA SER A 112 14.98 8.16 7.94
C SER A 112 14.62 7.87 6.48
N LEU A 113 13.97 8.80 5.75
CA LEU A 113 13.42 8.60 4.41
C LEU A 113 14.35 9.13 3.29
N THR A 114 15.63 8.86 3.40
CA THR A 114 16.66 9.42 2.49
C THR A 114 16.52 8.92 1.06
N ARG A 115 16.04 7.70 0.85
CA ARG A 115 15.87 7.09 -0.47
C ARG A 115 14.59 7.58 -1.14
N LEU A 116 13.49 7.68 -0.38
CA LEU A 116 12.26 8.33 -0.86
C LEU A 116 12.48 9.80 -1.20
N ARG A 117 13.40 10.48 -0.49
CA ARG A 117 13.82 11.83 -0.90
C ARG A 117 14.56 11.83 -2.24
N SER A 118 15.36 10.81 -2.54
CA SER A 118 15.94 10.66 -3.88
C SER A 118 14.86 10.47 -4.94
N ASP A 119 13.89 9.58 -4.70
CA ASP A 119 12.75 9.38 -5.61
C ASP A 119 11.94 10.69 -5.82
N TRP A 120 11.86 11.56 -4.81
CA TRP A 120 11.27 12.90 -4.98
C TRP A 120 12.01 13.75 -6.00
N TYR A 121 13.34 13.80 -5.93
CA TYR A 121 14.15 14.59 -6.89
C TYR A 121 14.20 13.97 -8.28
N ASP A 122 14.04 12.66 -8.37
CA ASP A 122 13.91 11.94 -9.64
C ASP A 122 12.53 12.16 -10.31
N GLY A 123 11.54 12.70 -9.55
CA GLY A 123 10.18 12.89 -10.03
C GLY A 123 9.26 11.68 -9.85
N ASP A 124 9.73 10.66 -9.14
CA ASP A 124 9.09 9.35 -8.99
C ASP A 124 8.29 9.18 -7.69
N LEU A 125 8.24 10.22 -6.83
CA LEU A 125 7.48 10.22 -5.57
C LEU A 125 6.37 11.25 -5.59
N ALA A 126 5.12 10.81 -5.43
CA ALA A 126 3.99 11.66 -5.08
C ALA A 126 3.63 11.52 -3.60
N ILE A 127 3.39 12.65 -2.94
CA ILE A 127 2.89 12.76 -1.57
C ILE A 127 1.45 13.27 -1.65
N VAL A 128 0.49 12.42 -1.32
CA VAL A 128 -0.92 12.78 -1.28
C VAL A 128 -1.29 13.15 0.15
N ARG A 129 -1.60 14.43 0.36
CA ARG A 129 -1.83 15.00 1.70
C ARG A 129 -3.26 14.79 2.17
N ASP A 130 -3.42 14.49 3.46
CA ASP A 130 -4.70 14.44 4.17
C ASP A 130 -5.73 13.54 3.49
N VAL A 131 -5.33 12.29 3.23
CA VAL A 131 -6.22 11.21 2.75
C VAL A 131 -6.84 10.49 3.94
N GLY A 132 -8.08 10.09 3.82
CA GLY A 132 -8.73 9.26 4.83
C GLY A 132 -10.11 8.79 4.43
N VAL A 133 -10.71 7.94 5.25
CA VAL A 133 -12.06 7.43 5.03
C VAL A 133 -13.07 8.56 5.18
N LEU A 134 -13.86 8.80 4.17
CA LEU A 134 -14.98 9.75 4.17
C LEU A 134 -16.25 9.06 3.68
N ASN A 135 -17.35 9.19 4.41
CA ASN A 135 -18.64 8.74 3.91
C ASN A 135 -19.21 9.71 2.86
N ARG A 136 -18.87 10.99 2.99
CA ARG A 136 -19.23 12.11 2.11
C ARG A 136 -18.27 13.28 2.33
N PRO A 137 -18.17 14.25 1.42
CA PRO A 137 -17.52 15.52 1.68
C PRO A 137 -18.02 16.12 3.00
N THR A 138 -17.11 16.45 3.91
CA THR A 138 -17.44 16.73 5.31
C THR A 138 -16.81 18.04 5.77
N THR A 139 -17.55 18.79 6.61
CA THR A 139 -17.05 19.92 7.40
C THR A 139 -17.15 19.59 8.89
N LYS A 140 -16.46 20.37 9.73
CA LYS A 140 -16.56 20.25 11.20
C LYS A 140 -18.01 20.43 11.69
N GLU A 141 -18.76 21.33 11.08
CA GLU A 141 -20.17 21.54 11.40
C GLU A 141 -21.01 20.28 11.10
N LEU A 142 -20.89 19.73 9.88
CA LEU A 142 -21.59 18.50 9.47
C LEU A 142 -21.20 17.31 10.34
N TYR A 143 -19.91 17.19 10.67
CA TYR A 143 -19.41 16.17 11.60
C TYR A 143 -20.09 16.26 12.98
N ASN A 144 -20.27 17.49 13.50
CA ASN A 144 -20.79 17.70 14.85
C ASN A 144 -22.32 17.66 14.94
N THR A 145 -23.03 18.08 13.90
CA THR A 145 -24.48 18.32 13.95
C THR A 145 -25.33 17.23 13.33
N ASN A 146 -24.73 16.31 12.53
CA ASN A 146 -25.52 15.30 11.84
C ASN A 146 -25.78 14.06 12.74
N PRO A 147 -27.04 13.82 13.16
CA PRO A 147 -27.37 12.76 14.12
C PRO A 147 -27.30 11.34 13.52
N ASN A 148 -27.25 11.21 12.20
CA ASN A 148 -27.33 9.91 11.50
C ASN A 148 -25.96 9.32 11.14
N ASP A 149 -24.86 9.85 11.68
CA ASP A 149 -23.48 9.45 11.39
C ASP A 149 -23.10 9.45 9.91
N LEU A 150 -23.91 10.13 9.07
CA LEU A 150 -23.69 10.15 7.63
C LEU A 150 -22.35 10.79 7.23
N TYR A 151 -21.87 11.72 8.06
CA TYR A 151 -20.60 12.44 7.89
C TYR A 151 -19.51 11.94 8.84
N ARG A 152 -19.79 10.90 9.63
CA ARG A 152 -18.83 10.26 10.52
C ARG A 152 -18.62 8.83 10.06
N PRO A 153 -17.42 8.45 9.61
CA PRO A 153 -17.10 7.04 9.37
C PRO A 153 -17.35 6.20 10.63
N ASP A 154 -17.81 4.96 10.44
CA ASP A 154 -18.10 4.06 11.57
C ASP A 154 -16.83 3.83 12.39
N ARG A 155 -16.96 4.00 13.71
CA ARG A 155 -15.86 3.80 14.66
C ARG A 155 -14.53 4.36 14.16
N LEU A 156 -14.55 5.61 13.73
CA LEU A 156 -13.46 6.34 13.05
C LEU A 156 -12.08 6.16 13.68
N PHE A 157 -12.00 5.88 14.98
CA PHE A 157 -10.73 5.72 15.70
C PHE A 157 -10.48 4.26 16.15
N ALA A 158 -11.10 3.28 15.51
CA ALA A 158 -10.91 1.86 15.78
C ALA A 158 -10.15 1.18 14.61
N HIS A 159 -8.95 0.67 14.88
CA HIS A 159 -8.08 0.07 13.88
C HIS A 159 -8.78 -0.93 12.96
N ASN A 160 -9.38 -1.95 13.53
CA ASN A 160 -10.02 -3.03 12.77
C ASN A 160 -11.14 -2.56 11.84
N ILE A 161 -11.87 -1.50 12.21
CA ILE A 161 -12.95 -0.97 11.38
C ILE A 161 -12.39 -0.09 10.27
N GLN A 162 -11.42 0.76 10.59
CA GLN A 162 -10.83 1.64 9.58
C GLN A 162 -9.93 0.86 8.60
N GLN A 163 -9.21 -0.17 9.06
CA GLN A 163 -8.53 -1.12 8.17
C GLN A 163 -9.50 -1.72 7.16
N LEU A 164 -10.66 -2.20 7.62
CA LEU A 164 -11.69 -2.74 6.72
C LEU A 164 -12.24 -1.67 5.77
N ALA A 165 -12.40 -0.43 6.22
CA ALA A 165 -12.88 0.66 5.37
C ALA A 165 -11.90 0.94 4.22
N TRP A 166 -10.61 1.05 4.49
CA TRP A 166 -9.56 1.18 3.47
C TRP A 166 -9.54 0.00 2.52
N GLN A 167 -9.51 -1.22 3.05
CA GLN A 167 -9.39 -2.45 2.26
C GLN A 167 -10.62 -2.72 1.38
N LYS A 168 -11.79 -2.33 1.85
CA LYS A 168 -13.03 -2.55 1.10
C LYS A 168 -13.37 -1.39 0.16
N ALA A 169 -13.13 -0.15 0.56
CA ALA A 169 -13.56 1.05 -0.17
C ALA A 169 -15.03 0.95 -0.62
N LEU A 170 -15.92 0.70 0.33
CA LEU A 170 -17.35 0.52 0.09
C LEU A 170 -18.14 1.64 0.74
N PRO A 171 -19.31 2.00 0.17
CA PRO A 171 -20.19 2.98 0.77
C PRO A 171 -20.54 2.65 2.21
N PHE A 172 -20.76 3.69 2.99
CA PHE A 172 -21.17 3.57 4.39
C PHE A 172 -22.31 2.55 4.58
N ARG A 173 -22.12 1.60 5.50
CA ARG A 173 -23.05 0.51 5.81
C ARG A 173 -23.36 -0.44 4.63
N SER A 174 -22.47 -0.54 3.66
CA SER A 174 -22.60 -1.56 2.62
C SER A 174 -22.56 -2.97 3.24
N PRO A 175 -23.48 -3.86 2.88
CA PRO A 175 -23.47 -5.25 3.31
C PRO A 175 -22.41 -6.09 2.56
N GLU A 176 -21.80 -5.54 1.52
CA GLU A 176 -20.82 -6.24 0.69
C GLU A 176 -19.53 -6.54 1.45
N SER A 177 -18.89 -7.66 1.12
CA SER A 177 -17.67 -8.13 1.79
C SER A 177 -16.46 -8.22 0.88
N THR A 178 -16.57 -7.82 -0.40
CA THR A 178 -15.44 -7.79 -1.33
C THR A 178 -14.50 -6.63 -1.06
N GLY A 179 -13.21 -6.82 -1.39
CA GLY A 179 -12.21 -5.77 -1.38
C GLY A 179 -12.11 -5.05 -2.73
N TRP A 180 -11.54 -3.84 -2.74
CA TRP A 180 -11.43 -3.10 -3.98
C TRP A 180 -10.44 -3.75 -4.98
N PHE A 181 -9.38 -4.42 -4.53
CA PHE A 181 -8.52 -5.24 -5.38
C PHE A 181 -9.32 -6.40 -6.01
N GLY A 182 -10.10 -7.12 -5.19
CA GLY A 182 -10.92 -8.22 -5.68
C GLY A 182 -11.96 -7.78 -6.71
N ARG A 183 -12.60 -6.61 -6.51
CA ARG A 183 -13.53 -6.05 -7.51
C ARG A 183 -12.81 -5.63 -8.78
N THR A 184 -11.60 -5.10 -8.68
CA THR A 184 -10.77 -4.74 -9.84
C THR A 184 -10.46 -5.99 -10.68
N THR A 185 -10.01 -7.08 -10.05
CA THR A 185 -9.71 -8.32 -10.78
C THR A 185 -10.95 -8.95 -11.39
N ASN A 186 -12.11 -8.84 -10.74
CA ASN A 186 -13.38 -9.29 -11.33
C ASN A 186 -13.71 -8.57 -12.65
N LEU A 187 -13.26 -7.33 -12.82
CA LEU A 187 -13.42 -6.60 -14.08
C LEU A 187 -12.36 -6.97 -15.12
N LEU A 188 -11.12 -7.16 -14.70
CA LEU A 188 -9.97 -7.16 -15.61
C LEU A 188 -9.51 -8.54 -16.03
N ASP A 189 -9.60 -9.57 -15.17
CA ASP A 189 -8.91 -10.84 -15.36
C ASP A 189 -9.32 -11.54 -16.66
N GLU A 190 -10.59 -11.45 -17.08
CA GLU A 190 -11.06 -12.06 -18.32
C GLU A 190 -10.37 -11.50 -19.58
N PHE A 191 -10.02 -10.21 -19.58
CA PHE A 191 -9.53 -9.51 -20.77
C PHE A 191 -8.02 -9.25 -20.73
N PHE A 192 -7.49 -8.94 -19.56
CA PHE A 192 -6.07 -8.66 -19.38
C PHE A 192 -5.26 -9.89 -18.98
N ASN A 193 -5.87 -10.85 -18.29
CA ASN A 193 -5.22 -12.06 -17.80
C ASN A 193 -5.94 -13.34 -18.30
N PRO A 194 -6.34 -13.44 -19.59
CA PRO A 194 -7.22 -14.52 -20.06
C PRO A 194 -6.61 -15.91 -19.89
N ASP A 195 -5.30 -16.02 -20.01
CA ASP A 195 -4.54 -17.27 -19.95
C ASP A 195 -3.75 -17.43 -18.65
N MET A 196 -4.14 -16.71 -17.60
CA MET A 196 -3.44 -16.79 -16.32
C MET A 196 -3.52 -18.19 -15.73
N ARG A 197 -2.43 -18.61 -15.08
CA ARG A 197 -2.27 -19.95 -14.49
C ARG A 197 -2.67 -20.02 -13.02
N VAL A 198 -2.95 -18.87 -12.42
CA VAL A 198 -3.44 -18.72 -11.04
C VAL A 198 -4.88 -18.24 -11.05
N SER A 199 -5.53 -18.30 -9.89
CA SER A 199 -6.97 -18.01 -9.78
C SER A 199 -7.35 -16.56 -9.98
N SER A 200 -6.41 -15.60 -9.86
CA SER A 200 -6.69 -14.16 -9.91
C SER A 200 -5.41 -13.34 -10.13
N GLY A 201 -5.53 -12.20 -10.78
CA GLY A 201 -4.50 -11.15 -10.83
C GLY A 201 -4.25 -10.45 -9.50
N CYS A 202 -5.02 -10.78 -8.46
CA CYS A 202 -4.86 -10.25 -7.11
C CYS A 202 -4.10 -11.23 -6.22
N ILE A 203 -3.01 -10.79 -5.62
CA ILE A 203 -2.07 -11.60 -4.85
C ILE A 203 -1.81 -10.94 -3.51
N SER A 204 -1.87 -11.70 -2.41
CA SER A 204 -1.43 -11.25 -1.09
C SER A 204 -0.16 -11.98 -0.67
N VAL A 205 0.84 -11.22 -0.24
CA VAL A 205 2.09 -11.75 0.33
C VAL A 205 2.13 -11.64 1.86
N SER A 206 1.07 -11.11 2.47
CA SER A 206 0.93 -10.92 3.93
C SER A 206 -0.29 -11.65 4.50
N GLY A 207 -0.59 -12.82 4.00
CA GLY A 207 -1.73 -13.63 4.44
C GLY A 207 -3.06 -13.22 3.79
N ALA A 208 -4.16 -13.84 4.22
CA ALA A 208 -5.49 -13.50 3.71
C ALA A 208 -5.91 -12.10 4.17
N ASN A 209 -6.26 -11.24 3.21
CA ASN A 209 -6.62 -9.86 3.49
C ASN A 209 -7.91 -9.46 2.76
N PRO A 210 -8.86 -8.77 3.45
CA PRO A 210 -10.13 -8.35 2.86
C PRO A 210 -10.01 -7.52 1.58
N GLN A 211 -8.93 -6.75 1.39
CA GLN A 211 -8.70 -5.98 0.15
C GLN A 211 -8.69 -6.85 -1.09
N THR A 212 -8.22 -8.08 -0.94
CA THR A 212 -8.07 -9.06 -2.02
C THR A 212 -9.29 -9.95 -2.23
N PHE A 213 -10.35 -9.82 -1.42
CA PHE A 213 -11.53 -10.67 -1.52
C PHE A 213 -12.35 -10.33 -2.77
N ALA A 214 -12.52 -11.31 -3.64
CA ALA A 214 -13.27 -11.23 -4.88
C ALA A 214 -14.59 -12.02 -4.79
N TYR A 215 -15.56 -11.68 -5.62
CA TYR A 215 -16.80 -12.41 -5.76
C TYR A 215 -16.74 -13.41 -6.93
N SER A 216 -17.14 -14.64 -6.71
CA SER A 216 -17.30 -15.61 -7.77
C SER A 216 -18.77 -15.81 -8.12
N PRO A 217 -19.24 -15.39 -9.29
CA PRO A 217 -20.63 -15.63 -9.72
C PRO A 217 -20.92 -17.11 -9.95
N LYS A 218 -19.90 -17.92 -10.24
CA LYS A 218 -20.08 -19.36 -10.49
C LYS A 218 -20.44 -20.16 -9.24
N ILE A 219 -19.95 -19.73 -8.07
CA ILE A 219 -20.18 -20.43 -6.80
C ILE A 219 -20.91 -19.56 -5.78
N ASN A 220 -21.25 -18.32 -6.14
CA ASN A 220 -21.96 -17.34 -5.31
C ASN A 220 -21.28 -17.11 -3.93
N VAL A 221 -19.96 -17.05 -3.91
CA VAL A 221 -19.15 -16.91 -2.69
C VAL A 221 -18.06 -15.88 -2.91
N VAL A 222 -17.77 -15.10 -1.87
CA VAL A 222 -16.55 -14.29 -1.77
C VAL A 222 -15.39 -15.19 -1.39
N TYR A 223 -14.28 -15.09 -2.11
CA TYR A 223 -13.08 -15.88 -1.86
C TYR A 223 -11.85 -14.98 -1.76
N PRO A 224 -10.84 -15.37 -0.97
CA PRO A 224 -9.56 -14.67 -0.95
C PRO A 224 -8.83 -14.87 -2.27
N ALA A 225 -7.99 -13.91 -2.61
CA ALA A 225 -7.05 -14.04 -3.71
C ALA A 225 -5.98 -15.10 -3.43
N THR A 226 -5.10 -15.29 -4.39
CA THR A 226 -3.89 -16.09 -4.21
C THR A 226 -3.06 -15.53 -3.04
N VAL A 227 -2.81 -16.36 -2.03
CA VAL A 227 -1.98 -16.01 -0.88
C VAL A 227 -0.62 -16.67 -1.06
N ILE A 228 0.45 -15.86 -1.10
CA ILE A 228 1.83 -16.32 -1.06
C ILE A 228 2.32 -16.13 0.38
N PRO A 229 2.65 -17.20 1.10
CA PRO A 229 3.10 -17.09 2.48
C PRO A 229 4.41 -16.30 2.59
N GLU A 230 4.50 -15.43 3.60
CA GLU A 230 5.78 -14.85 3.97
C GLU A 230 6.77 -15.95 4.31
N GLY A 231 8.00 -15.84 3.80
CA GLY A 231 9.05 -16.83 3.93
C GLY A 231 9.58 -17.05 5.35
N LYS A 232 8.71 -17.32 6.32
CA LYS A 232 9.10 -17.84 7.64
C LYS A 232 9.39 -19.32 7.51
N SER A 233 10.64 -19.63 7.44
CA SER A 233 11.29 -20.88 7.06
C SER A 233 10.96 -22.15 7.88
N ARG A 234 9.96 -22.20 8.74
CA ARG A 234 9.77 -23.36 9.63
C ARG A 234 8.37 -23.89 9.87
N SER A 235 7.33 -23.37 9.24
CA SER A 235 5.95 -23.84 9.51
C SER A 235 5.12 -24.13 8.27
N TYR A 236 5.66 -23.94 7.08
CA TYR A 236 4.94 -24.28 5.86
C TYR A 236 5.21 -25.73 5.50
N ILE A 237 4.13 -26.46 5.36
CA ILE A 237 4.13 -27.77 4.72
C ILE A 237 4.92 -27.62 3.43
N ASN A 238 6.01 -28.37 3.30
CA ASN A 238 6.73 -28.47 2.04
C ASN A 238 5.79 -29.09 1.02
N PHE A 239 5.12 -28.26 0.22
CA PHE A 239 4.09 -28.73 -0.72
C PHE A 239 4.65 -29.67 -1.78
N THR A 240 5.94 -29.66 -2.05
CA THR A 240 6.56 -30.65 -2.95
C THR A 240 6.56 -32.05 -2.36
N THR A 241 6.87 -32.19 -1.07
CA THR A 241 6.78 -33.48 -0.35
C THR A 241 5.35 -33.86 0.00
N THR A 242 4.47 -32.89 0.29
CA THR A 242 3.06 -33.13 0.55
C THR A 242 2.29 -33.45 -0.72
N ARG A 243 2.69 -32.89 -1.86
CA ARG A 243 2.16 -33.26 -3.18
C ARG A 243 2.31 -34.77 -3.41
N ASP A 244 3.51 -35.31 -3.17
CA ASP A 244 3.80 -36.74 -3.37
C ASP A 244 3.07 -37.64 -2.34
N ASN A 245 2.76 -37.11 -1.15
CA ASN A 245 2.04 -37.85 -0.10
C ASN A 245 0.52 -37.71 -0.20
N PHE A 246 -0.01 -36.61 -0.72
CA PHE A 246 -1.46 -36.36 -0.85
C PHE A 246 -2.04 -36.99 -2.13
N TYR A 247 -1.22 -37.17 -3.13
CA TYR A 247 -1.58 -37.79 -4.39
C TYR A 247 -0.92 -39.17 -4.48
N HIS A 248 -1.72 -40.23 -4.28
CA HIS A 248 -1.24 -41.57 -4.54
C HIS A 248 -0.62 -41.65 -5.93
N LYS A 249 0.68 -41.92 -5.98
CA LYS A 249 1.51 -42.02 -7.18
C LYS A 249 0.95 -42.99 -8.23
N ASN A 250 -0.01 -43.83 -7.87
CA ASN A 250 -0.57 -44.91 -8.62
C ASN A 250 -2.07 -44.80 -8.88
N SER A 251 -2.68 -43.62 -8.79
CA SER A 251 -4.09 -43.48 -9.19
C SER A 251 -4.19 -43.59 -10.73
N PRO A 252 -4.95 -44.55 -11.27
CA PRO A 252 -5.14 -44.68 -12.72
C PRO A 252 -5.81 -43.47 -13.37
N ASP A 253 -6.38 -42.56 -12.56
CA ASP A 253 -7.06 -41.36 -13.01
C ASP A 253 -6.20 -40.07 -12.79
N ALA A 254 -4.90 -40.22 -12.57
CA ALA A 254 -4.00 -39.07 -12.48
C ALA A 254 -3.91 -38.39 -13.86
N SER A 255 -4.20 -37.08 -13.90
CA SER A 255 -3.98 -36.30 -15.13
C SER A 255 -2.50 -36.33 -15.52
N PRO A 256 -2.13 -36.11 -16.81
CA PRO A 256 -0.74 -36.06 -17.26
C PRO A 256 0.15 -35.11 -16.49
N VAL A 257 -0.42 -34.19 -15.72
CA VAL A 257 0.26 -33.19 -14.85
C VAL A 257 0.34 -33.68 -13.40
N GLY A 258 -0.13 -34.90 -13.09
CA GLY A 258 -0.02 -35.48 -11.73
C GLY A 258 -1.11 -35.05 -10.73
N TYR A 259 -2.18 -34.43 -11.17
CA TYR A 259 -3.33 -34.11 -10.33
C TYR A 259 -4.43 -35.16 -10.44
N PRO A 260 -5.03 -35.63 -9.33
CA PRO A 260 -6.18 -36.52 -9.40
C PRO A 260 -7.39 -35.80 -10.00
N PRO A 261 -8.34 -36.53 -10.58
CA PRO A 261 -9.61 -35.95 -11.04
C PRO A 261 -10.32 -35.28 -9.86
N LEU A 262 -11.02 -34.18 -10.14
CA LEU A 262 -11.74 -33.44 -9.10
C LEU A 262 -12.83 -34.32 -8.50
N PRO A 263 -12.94 -34.37 -7.14
CA PRO A 263 -14.01 -35.09 -6.48
C PRO A 263 -15.39 -34.64 -6.97
N LYS A 264 -16.36 -35.55 -7.01
CA LYS A 264 -17.74 -35.22 -7.44
C LYS A 264 -18.53 -34.32 -6.50
N ASN A 265 -17.95 -33.95 -5.35
CA ASN A 265 -18.56 -33.12 -4.33
C ASN A 265 -18.10 -31.66 -4.47
N ASN A 266 -19.04 -30.70 -4.52
CA ASN A 266 -18.77 -29.29 -4.76
C ASN A 266 -17.81 -28.65 -3.73
N VAL A 267 -17.89 -29.06 -2.45
CA VAL A 267 -17.00 -28.55 -1.38
C VAL A 267 -15.58 -29.05 -1.56
N MET A 268 -15.41 -30.33 -1.86
CA MET A 268 -14.09 -30.93 -2.14
C MET A 268 -13.50 -30.41 -3.46
N ASN A 269 -14.33 -30.11 -4.44
CA ASN A 269 -13.89 -29.45 -5.67
C ASN A 269 -13.36 -28.05 -5.42
N ALA A 270 -14.06 -27.25 -4.60
CA ALA A 270 -13.62 -25.91 -4.22
C ALA A 270 -12.30 -25.98 -3.43
N PHE A 271 -12.21 -26.87 -2.45
CA PHE A 271 -10.99 -27.11 -1.67
C PHE A 271 -9.81 -27.54 -2.55
N SER A 272 -10.02 -28.50 -3.46
CA SER A 272 -8.99 -28.99 -4.36
C SER A 272 -8.51 -27.90 -5.33
N ARG A 273 -9.40 -27.00 -5.79
CA ARG A 273 -9.02 -25.85 -6.63
C ARG A 273 -8.18 -24.85 -5.85
N ILE A 274 -8.60 -24.47 -4.62
CA ILE A 274 -7.83 -23.58 -3.77
C ILE A 274 -6.44 -24.16 -3.50
N PHE A 275 -6.37 -25.44 -3.19
CA PHE A 275 -5.11 -26.13 -2.93
C PHE A 275 -4.21 -26.18 -4.18
N ARG A 276 -4.75 -26.52 -5.36
CA ARG A 276 -4.00 -26.48 -6.62
C ARG A 276 -3.46 -25.10 -6.93
N ASN A 277 -4.31 -24.08 -6.85
CA ASN A 277 -3.89 -22.70 -7.09
C ASN A 277 -2.76 -22.26 -6.15
N SER A 278 -2.81 -22.69 -4.88
CA SER A 278 -1.74 -22.42 -3.92
C SER A 278 -0.44 -23.11 -4.30
N VAL A 279 -0.52 -24.38 -4.70
CA VAL A 279 0.66 -25.17 -5.17
C VAL A 279 1.25 -24.58 -6.46
N ASP A 280 0.40 -24.26 -7.43
CA ASP A 280 0.84 -23.72 -8.71
C ASP A 280 1.43 -22.32 -8.55
N SER A 281 0.85 -21.48 -7.68
CA SER A 281 1.40 -20.16 -7.34
C SER A 281 2.77 -20.27 -6.65
N GLN A 282 2.92 -21.23 -5.74
CA GLN A 282 4.19 -21.46 -5.08
C GLN A 282 5.23 -22.06 -6.04
N ALA A 283 4.82 -22.92 -6.94
CA ALA A 283 5.70 -23.44 -7.97
C ALA A 283 6.16 -22.34 -8.94
N ALA A 284 5.29 -21.40 -9.30
CA ALA A 284 5.64 -20.26 -10.14
C ALA A 284 6.68 -19.33 -9.48
N VAL A 285 6.63 -19.19 -8.15
CA VAL A 285 7.57 -18.34 -7.38
C VAL A 285 8.87 -19.07 -7.03
N ASN A 286 8.81 -20.36 -6.71
CA ASN A 286 9.95 -21.11 -6.15
C ASN A 286 10.67 -21.99 -7.18
N SER A 287 10.08 -22.25 -8.35
CA SER A 287 10.76 -23.04 -9.37
C SER A 287 11.64 -22.15 -10.23
N ASN A 288 12.80 -22.67 -10.63
CA ASN A 288 13.67 -22.08 -11.65
C ASN A 288 12.93 -21.79 -12.97
N GLY A 289 11.65 -22.18 -13.07
CA GLY A 289 10.78 -21.94 -14.21
C GLY A 289 10.35 -20.49 -14.41
N GLY A 290 10.40 -19.63 -13.38
CA GLY A 290 10.21 -18.19 -13.50
C GLY A 290 11.47 -17.44 -13.95
N GLY A 291 12.61 -18.15 -14.08
CA GLY A 291 13.90 -17.56 -14.46
C GLY A 291 14.62 -16.80 -13.34
N TRP A 292 14.07 -16.75 -12.11
CA TRP A 292 14.80 -16.25 -10.94
C TRP A 292 15.69 -17.35 -10.39
N ASP A 293 16.88 -17.47 -10.94
CA ASP A 293 17.92 -18.37 -10.43
C ASP A 293 18.97 -17.53 -9.69
N GLU A 294 19.06 -17.71 -8.39
CA GLU A 294 20.03 -17.01 -7.53
C GLU A 294 21.49 -17.36 -7.88
N ASN A 295 21.72 -18.42 -8.63
CA ASN A 295 23.03 -18.93 -9.00
C ASN A 295 23.32 -18.82 -10.51
N ASP A 296 22.52 -18.10 -11.29
CA ASP A 296 22.66 -17.99 -12.76
C ASP A 296 23.86 -17.12 -13.19
N GLY A 297 24.49 -16.40 -12.24
CA GLY A 297 25.51 -15.39 -12.53
C GLY A 297 24.99 -14.19 -13.33
N GLY A 298 23.68 -14.13 -13.57
CA GLY A 298 22.99 -13.12 -14.36
C GLY A 298 22.03 -12.25 -13.56
N VAL A 299 20.83 -12.05 -14.08
CA VAL A 299 19.81 -11.16 -13.49
C VAL A 299 19.31 -11.72 -12.15
N GLY A 300 19.09 -13.03 -12.04
CA GLY A 300 18.64 -13.67 -10.81
C GLY A 300 19.61 -13.44 -9.65
N THR A 301 20.91 -13.63 -9.88
CA THR A 301 21.97 -13.35 -8.90
C THR A 301 22.01 -11.87 -8.49
N GLN A 302 21.82 -10.93 -9.44
CA GLN A 302 21.80 -9.50 -9.14
C GLN A 302 20.56 -9.10 -8.32
N LEU A 303 19.40 -9.67 -8.65
CA LEU A 303 18.16 -9.47 -7.89
C LEU A 303 18.30 -9.99 -6.45
N GLU A 304 18.90 -11.16 -6.27
CA GLU A 304 19.17 -11.72 -4.94
C GLU A 304 20.07 -10.79 -4.12
N ALA A 305 21.15 -10.30 -4.72
CA ALA A 305 22.11 -9.40 -4.06
C ALA A 305 21.46 -8.07 -3.59
N ILE A 306 20.48 -7.54 -4.31
CA ILE A 306 19.74 -6.34 -3.90
C ILE A 306 19.08 -6.57 -2.52
N PHE A 307 18.36 -7.69 -2.37
CA PHE A 307 17.64 -7.98 -1.13
C PHE A 307 18.54 -8.42 0.01
N ASP A 308 19.62 -9.16 -0.27
CA ASP A 308 20.59 -9.59 0.73
C ASP A 308 21.39 -8.39 1.28
N ASN A 309 21.77 -7.44 0.41
CA ASN A 309 22.41 -6.19 0.84
C ASN A 309 21.45 -5.35 1.70
N ALA A 310 20.19 -5.22 1.30
CA ALA A 310 19.18 -4.50 2.06
C ALA A 310 18.89 -5.18 3.41
N TYR A 311 18.82 -6.51 3.46
CA TYR A 311 18.71 -7.25 4.72
C TYR A 311 19.89 -7.00 5.64
N THR A 312 21.12 -7.09 5.09
CA THR A 312 22.36 -6.83 5.83
C THR A 312 22.40 -5.42 6.38
N GLU A 313 21.95 -4.43 5.61
CA GLU A 313 21.84 -3.05 6.09
C GLU A 313 20.85 -2.95 7.25
N ILE A 314 19.65 -3.54 7.12
CA ILE A 314 18.63 -3.48 8.17
C ILE A 314 19.15 -4.06 9.49
N ILE A 315 19.77 -5.24 9.47
CA ILE A 315 20.19 -5.91 10.71
C ILE A 315 21.42 -5.24 11.36
N ASN A 316 22.22 -4.49 10.61
CA ASN A 316 23.44 -3.83 11.09
C ASN A 316 23.23 -2.33 11.38
N THR A 317 22.07 -1.77 11.07
CA THR A 317 21.79 -0.35 11.32
C THR A 317 21.15 -0.15 12.68
N THR A 318 21.66 0.83 13.41
CA THR A 318 21.09 1.33 14.65
C THR A 318 20.82 2.82 14.49
N LEU A 319 19.68 3.28 14.96
CA LEU A 319 19.31 4.70 14.99
C LEU A 319 19.25 5.20 16.42
N ASP A 320 19.80 6.38 16.63
CA ASP A 320 19.63 7.15 17.85
C ASP A 320 18.44 8.08 17.70
N THR A 321 17.59 8.10 18.71
CA THR A 321 16.41 8.94 18.80
C THR A 321 16.44 9.74 20.08
N PRO A 322 15.80 10.92 20.16
CA PRO A 322 15.79 11.71 21.38
C PRO A 322 15.26 10.92 22.59
N ASP A 323 15.91 11.06 23.75
CA ASP A 323 15.31 10.64 25.01
C ASP A 323 14.33 11.73 25.47
N PRO A 324 13.03 11.45 25.55
CA PRO A 324 12.05 12.45 25.97
C PRO A 324 12.21 12.92 27.43
N ASN A 325 12.95 12.17 28.23
CA ASN A 325 13.21 12.50 29.63
C ASN A 325 14.55 13.21 29.86
N ASP A 326 15.42 13.24 28.85
CA ASP A 326 16.72 13.92 28.89
C ASP A 326 16.99 14.64 27.56
N VAL A 327 16.93 15.97 27.56
CA VAL A 327 17.13 16.81 26.37
C VAL A 327 18.51 16.66 25.71
N ASN A 328 19.49 16.12 26.41
CA ASN A 328 20.83 15.83 25.88
C ASN A 328 21.05 14.32 25.67
N GLY A 329 20.08 13.51 26.05
CA GLY A 329 20.14 12.06 25.95
C GLY A 329 19.60 11.53 24.61
N SER A 330 19.98 10.28 24.33
CA SER A 330 19.45 9.53 23.20
C SER A 330 19.14 8.09 23.57
N ASN A 331 18.15 7.53 22.90
CA ASN A 331 17.82 6.11 22.94
C ASN A 331 18.27 5.47 21.62
N SER A 332 19.04 4.40 21.72
CA SER A 332 19.55 3.69 20.55
C SER A 332 18.71 2.44 20.27
N ARG A 333 18.36 2.21 19.01
CA ARG A 333 17.56 1.06 18.59
C ARG A 333 18.02 0.50 17.25
N THR A 334 18.14 -0.82 17.18
CA THR A 334 18.29 -1.54 15.91
C THR A 334 17.00 -1.45 15.09
N LEU A 335 17.11 -1.51 13.76
CA LEU A 335 15.95 -1.45 12.89
C LEU A 335 15.04 -2.66 13.12
N PRO A 336 13.72 -2.43 13.30
CA PRO A 336 12.74 -3.50 13.47
C PRO A 336 12.31 -4.06 12.12
N ASN A 337 11.46 -5.10 12.15
CA ASN A 337 10.77 -5.63 10.98
C ASN A 337 11.71 -6.08 9.84
N SER A 338 12.89 -6.61 10.18
CA SER A 338 13.86 -7.10 9.18
C SER A 338 13.26 -8.16 8.24
N TYR A 339 12.20 -8.86 8.66
CA TYR A 339 11.46 -9.81 7.83
C TYR A 339 10.75 -9.13 6.63
N PHE A 340 10.45 -7.82 6.72
CA PHE A 340 9.71 -7.11 5.67
C PHE A 340 10.48 -7.04 4.35
N ILE A 341 11.81 -7.11 4.39
CA ILE A 341 12.61 -7.22 3.16
C ILE A 341 12.33 -8.52 2.40
N ASN A 342 12.05 -9.62 3.11
CA ASN A 342 11.65 -10.88 2.47
C ASN A 342 10.28 -10.78 1.82
N THR A 343 9.37 -9.98 2.40
CA THR A 343 8.10 -9.64 1.77
C THR A 343 8.32 -8.89 0.46
N MET A 344 9.21 -7.90 0.43
CA MET A 344 9.57 -7.17 -0.80
C MET A 344 10.23 -8.09 -1.85
N LYS A 345 11.10 -9.00 -1.42
CA LYS A 345 11.71 -10.03 -2.27
C LYS A 345 10.63 -10.94 -2.89
N ASN A 346 9.65 -11.37 -2.11
CA ASN A 346 8.54 -12.18 -2.62
C ASN A 346 7.68 -11.40 -3.64
N ILE A 347 7.43 -10.12 -3.41
CA ILE A 347 6.77 -9.25 -4.39
C ILE A 347 7.58 -9.19 -5.69
N ALA A 348 8.89 -8.96 -5.59
CA ALA A 348 9.78 -8.93 -6.75
C ALA A 348 9.77 -10.27 -7.52
N LYS A 349 9.76 -11.41 -6.82
CA LYS A 349 9.64 -12.74 -7.45
C LYS A 349 8.31 -12.92 -8.18
N VAL A 350 7.21 -12.45 -7.60
CA VAL A 350 5.88 -12.46 -8.26
C VAL A 350 5.90 -11.61 -9.53
N ILE A 351 6.44 -10.39 -9.47
CA ILE A 351 6.57 -9.51 -10.62
C ILE A 351 7.48 -10.12 -11.69
N TYR A 352 8.59 -10.72 -11.30
CA TYR A 352 9.51 -11.39 -12.19
C TYR A 352 8.84 -12.54 -12.95
N SER A 353 8.03 -13.33 -12.25
CA SER A 353 7.31 -14.49 -12.78
C SER A 353 6.00 -14.12 -13.51
N ARG A 354 5.74 -12.85 -13.82
CA ARG A 354 4.50 -12.36 -14.45
C ARG A 354 4.20 -12.95 -15.81
N GLY A 355 5.25 -13.27 -16.58
CA GLY A 355 5.14 -13.82 -17.95
C GLY A 355 4.90 -15.31 -17.97
N ASP A 356 4.82 -15.85 -19.17
CA ASP A 356 4.86 -17.30 -19.44
C ASP A 356 6.29 -17.69 -19.80
N VAL A 357 7.03 -18.19 -18.83
CA VAL A 357 8.37 -18.74 -19.07
C VAL A 357 8.30 -20.24 -19.01
N SER A 358 8.42 -20.91 -20.15
CA SER A 358 8.47 -22.38 -20.27
C SER A 358 7.30 -23.12 -19.61
N GLY A 359 6.12 -22.49 -19.55
CA GLY A 359 4.95 -23.11 -18.96
C GLY A 359 4.80 -22.92 -17.45
N VAL A 360 5.56 -22.07 -16.78
CA VAL A 360 5.62 -21.99 -15.30
C VAL A 360 5.26 -20.63 -14.72
N GLY A 361 5.31 -19.53 -15.47
CA GLY A 361 4.96 -18.19 -14.98
C GLY A 361 3.47 -18.00 -14.68
N PHE A 362 3.13 -16.84 -14.09
CA PHE A 362 1.73 -16.48 -13.79
C PHE A 362 0.90 -16.17 -15.03
N ASN A 363 1.53 -15.78 -16.11
CA ASN A 363 0.92 -15.29 -17.35
C ASN A 363 -0.13 -14.21 -17.12
N GLN A 364 0.30 -13.13 -16.47
CA GLN A 364 -0.55 -12.00 -16.06
C GLN A 364 0.00 -10.68 -16.60
N ARG A 365 -0.87 -9.87 -17.18
CA ARG A 365 -0.57 -8.49 -17.61
C ARG A 365 -0.98 -7.43 -16.59
N ARG A 366 -1.89 -7.76 -15.68
CA ARG A 366 -2.35 -6.89 -14.59
C ARG A 366 -2.23 -7.64 -13.27
N GLN A 367 -1.44 -7.09 -12.36
CA GLN A 367 -1.24 -7.66 -11.03
C GLN A 367 -1.53 -6.62 -9.95
N LEU A 368 -2.27 -7.03 -8.92
CA LEU A 368 -2.56 -6.28 -7.71
C LEU A 368 -1.96 -7.04 -6.54
N ILE A 369 -0.94 -6.48 -5.90
CA ILE A 369 -0.20 -7.15 -4.84
C ILE A 369 -0.42 -6.42 -3.52
N PHE A 370 -0.98 -7.14 -2.53
CA PHE A 370 -1.14 -6.64 -1.17
C PHE A 370 0.01 -7.10 -0.28
N SER A 371 0.57 -6.16 0.47
CA SER A 371 1.51 -6.41 1.56
C SER A 371 1.20 -5.49 2.75
N GLY A 372 1.73 -5.83 3.93
CA GLY A 372 1.55 -5.00 5.10
C GLY A 372 2.63 -5.20 6.14
N VAL A 373 2.90 -4.18 6.91
CA VAL A 373 3.87 -4.16 7.99
C VAL A 373 3.30 -3.46 9.21
N GLY A 374 3.41 -4.08 10.39
CA GLY A 374 2.93 -3.53 11.65
C GLY A 374 3.95 -2.66 12.38
N GLY A 375 3.56 -2.19 13.58
CA GLY A 375 4.43 -1.45 14.47
C GLY A 375 4.23 0.08 14.45
N TRP A 376 3.10 0.55 13.90
CA TRP A 376 2.81 1.98 13.72
C TRP A 376 1.91 2.58 14.81
N ASP A 377 1.39 1.78 15.73
CA ASP A 377 0.53 2.24 16.84
C ASP A 377 1.34 2.80 18.01
N ASN A 378 1.94 3.97 17.81
CA ASN A 378 2.92 4.53 18.73
C ASN A 378 2.30 5.54 19.70
N HIS A 379 1.61 5.06 20.72
CA HIS A 379 1.02 5.88 21.80
C HIS A 379 2.04 6.40 22.82
N ASN A 380 3.26 5.89 22.82
CA ASN A 380 4.34 6.36 23.68
C ASN A 380 5.68 6.35 22.92
N ASN A 381 6.62 7.18 23.35
CA ASN A 381 7.97 7.25 22.79
C ASN A 381 7.99 7.15 21.26
N LEU A 382 7.20 7.98 20.59
CA LEU A 382 6.94 7.90 19.14
C LEU A 382 8.24 7.70 18.36
N ARG A 383 9.23 8.56 18.56
CA ARG A 383 10.45 8.56 17.76
C ARG A 383 11.28 7.31 17.94
N TYR A 384 11.29 6.70 19.14
CA TYR A 384 11.98 5.44 19.40
C TYR A 384 11.43 4.28 18.55
N PHE A 385 10.13 4.28 18.23
CA PHE A 385 9.49 3.25 17.43
C PHE A 385 9.33 3.64 15.96
N HIS A 386 8.90 4.84 15.69
CA HIS A 386 8.52 5.31 14.37
C HIS A 386 9.72 5.57 13.45
N ASP A 387 10.78 6.23 13.97
CA ASP A 387 11.94 6.58 13.17
C ASP A 387 12.65 5.35 12.60
N PRO A 388 12.92 4.26 13.40
CA PRO A 388 13.48 3.03 12.87
C PRO A 388 12.53 2.27 11.92
N ASN A 389 11.20 2.30 12.15
CA ASN A 389 10.23 1.72 11.23
C ASN A 389 10.27 2.42 9.87
N LEU A 390 10.36 3.75 9.86
CA LEU A 390 10.50 4.53 8.62
C LEU A 390 11.80 4.19 7.89
N LYS A 391 12.90 3.99 8.63
CA LYS A 391 14.19 3.60 8.01
C LYS A 391 14.11 2.22 7.37
N THR A 392 13.48 1.25 8.04
CA THR A 392 13.23 -0.07 7.46
C THR A 392 12.35 0.02 6.20
N LEU A 393 11.28 0.82 6.26
CA LEU A 393 10.38 1.04 5.12
C LEU A 393 11.12 1.65 3.93
N ASP A 394 11.95 2.68 4.15
CA ASP A 394 12.77 3.36 3.15
C ASP A 394 13.73 2.40 2.42
N ILE A 395 14.42 1.54 3.20
CA ILE A 395 15.31 0.50 2.65
C ILE A 395 14.50 -0.51 1.82
N CYS A 396 13.38 -0.97 2.33
CA CYS A 396 12.55 -1.99 1.69
C CYS A 396 11.91 -1.49 0.38
N ILE A 397 11.37 -0.27 0.36
CA ILE A 397 10.83 0.35 -0.87
C ILE A 397 11.94 0.49 -1.91
N LYS A 398 13.12 0.98 -1.51
CA LYS A 398 14.25 1.14 -2.42
C LYS A 398 14.70 -0.18 -3.02
N ALA A 399 14.82 -1.24 -2.23
CA ALA A 399 15.20 -2.56 -2.72
C ALA A 399 14.20 -3.09 -3.77
N LEU A 400 12.91 -2.93 -3.53
CA LEU A 400 11.88 -3.30 -4.51
C LEU A 400 11.97 -2.42 -5.78
N ARG A 401 12.18 -1.12 -5.63
CA ARG A 401 12.38 -0.19 -6.76
C ARG A 401 13.59 -0.58 -7.60
N ASP A 402 14.72 -0.89 -6.97
CA ASP A 402 15.94 -1.32 -7.67
C ASP A 402 15.73 -2.62 -8.43
N ALA A 403 15.05 -3.59 -7.81
CA ALA A 403 14.70 -4.84 -8.46
C ALA A 403 13.79 -4.62 -9.69
N VAL A 404 12.76 -3.78 -9.54
CA VAL A 404 11.84 -3.42 -10.62
C VAL A 404 12.58 -2.71 -11.77
N LYS A 405 13.51 -1.81 -11.45
CA LYS A 405 14.36 -1.12 -12.43
C LYS A 405 15.30 -2.10 -13.16
N LEU A 406 15.91 -3.03 -12.43
CA LEU A 406 16.74 -4.07 -13.03
C LEU A 406 15.94 -4.98 -13.99
N MET A 407 14.64 -5.16 -13.74
CA MET A 407 13.71 -5.87 -14.63
C MET A 407 13.26 -5.03 -15.83
N GLY A 408 13.61 -3.73 -15.91
CA GLY A 408 13.11 -2.80 -16.94
C GLY A 408 11.63 -2.46 -16.81
N LEU A 409 11.10 -2.43 -15.58
CA LEU A 409 9.67 -2.29 -15.29
C LEU A 409 9.37 -1.03 -14.44
N GLU A 410 10.26 -0.07 -14.36
CA GLU A 410 10.10 1.12 -13.52
C GLU A 410 8.81 1.90 -13.79
N ASN A 411 8.36 1.96 -15.05
CA ASN A 411 7.12 2.63 -15.46
C ASN A 411 5.88 1.73 -15.38
N ASN A 412 6.06 0.45 -15.05
CA ASN A 412 4.99 -0.55 -15.04
C ASN A 412 4.56 -0.95 -13.63
N VAL A 413 5.36 -0.60 -12.61
CA VAL A 413 5.09 -0.97 -11.22
C VAL A 413 4.98 0.29 -10.38
N THR A 414 3.83 0.46 -9.73
CA THR A 414 3.55 1.55 -8.81
C THR A 414 3.35 1.00 -7.40
N ILE A 415 4.13 1.51 -6.44
CA ILE A 415 4.04 1.19 -5.02
C ILE A 415 3.25 2.33 -4.36
N PHE A 416 2.29 2.00 -3.51
CA PHE A 416 1.53 2.99 -2.76
C PHE A 416 1.31 2.55 -1.32
N THR A 417 1.17 3.52 -0.40
CA THR A 417 0.97 3.24 1.02
C THR A 417 -0.47 3.48 1.45
N GLU A 418 -0.94 2.63 2.36
CA GLU A 418 -2.19 2.76 3.09
C GLU A 418 -1.92 2.68 4.58
N THR A 419 -2.84 3.17 5.39
CA THR A 419 -2.77 3.04 6.86
C THR A 419 -4.19 3.07 7.44
N ASP A 420 -4.35 2.69 8.69
CA ASP A 420 -5.66 2.64 9.35
C ASP A 420 -6.34 4.01 9.37
N PHE A 421 -5.59 5.01 9.82
CA PHE A 421 -5.96 6.43 9.92
C PHE A 421 -4.69 7.24 10.24
N GLY A 422 -4.79 8.55 10.33
CA GLY A 422 -3.69 9.41 10.78
C GLY A 422 -3.55 9.45 12.30
N ARG A 423 -2.53 10.15 12.78
CA ARG A 423 -2.27 10.38 14.20
C ARG A 423 -2.56 11.83 14.60
N THR A 424 -2.89 12.05 15.89
CA THR A 424 -3.11 13.40 16.39
C THR A 424 -1.91 14.29 16.13
N PHE A 425 -2.17 15.51 15.66
CA PHE A 425 -1.10 16.48 15.44
C PHE A 425 -0.45 16.90 16.76
N ARG A 426 -1.24 17.02 17.82
CA ARG A 426 -0.72 17.23 19.18
C ARG A 426 -0.19 15.93 19.75
N SER A 427 1.03 15.97 20.29
CA SER A 427 1.57 14.85 21.07
C SER A 427 0.80 14.68 22.39
N ASN A 428 0.69 13.43 22.86
CA ASN A 428 0.11 13.10 24.14
C ASN A 428 1.11 13.20 25.31
N GLY A 429 0.68 12.87 26.53
CA GLY A 429 1.51 12.97 27.73
C GLY A 429 2.60 11.91 27.88
N THR A 430 2.67 10.92 26.98
CA THR A 430 3.65 9.83 26.97
C THR A 430 4.62 9.93 25.80
N TYR A 431 4.78 11.13 25.22
CA TYR A 431 5.63 11.37 24.04
C TYR A 431 5.27 10.53 22.82
N GLY A 432 4.00 10.20 22.68
CA GLY A 432 3.39 9.53 21.54
C GLY A 432 2.32 10.38 20.90
N THR A 433 1.51 9.76 20.06
CA THR A 433 0.33 10.36 19.44
C THR A 433 -0.85 9.40 19.49
N ASP A 434 -2.06 9.95 19.49
CA ASP A 434 -3.28 9.16 19.58
C ASP A 434 -3.95 9.01 18.20
N HIS A 435 -5.03 8.23 18.13
CA HIS A 435 -5.79 8.00 16.92
C HIS A 435 -6.41 9.30 16.39
N ALA A 436 -6.24 9.53 15.10
CA ALA A 436 -6.83 10.66 14.39
C ALA A 436 -7.51 10.22 13.10
N TRP A 437 -7.61 11.06 12.10
CA TRP A 437 -8.41 10.79 10.91
C TRP A 437 -7.57 10.80 9.64
N SER A 438 -7.23 11.98 9.11
CA SER A 438 -6.44 12.11 7.89
C SER A 438 -4.96 11.81 8.11
N GLY A 439 -4.30 11.31 7.08
CA GLY A 439 -2.87 11.12 7.00
C GLY A 439 -2.33 11.38 5.60
N HIS A 440 -1.01 11.38 5.45
CA HIS A 440 -0.35 11.50 4.15
C HIS A 440 0.00 10.11 3.64
N SER A 441 -0.18 9.91 2.33
CA SER A 441 0.16 8.66 1.64
C SER A 441 1.25 8.92 0.61
N PHE A 442 2.13 7.93 0.42
CA PHE A 442 3.18 7.93 -0.60
C PHE A 442 2.77 7.08 -1.79
N VAL A 443 3.07 7.56 -3.00
CA VAL A 443 2.98 6.79 -4.23
C VAL A 443 4.32 6.91 -4.95
N VAL A 444 4.94 5.77 -5.27
CA VAL A 444 6.30 5.69 -5.81
C VAL A 444 6.34 4.82 -7.05
N GLY A 445 6.92 5.31 -8.13
CA GLY A 445 7.06 4.57 -9.39
C GLY A 445 7.44 5.47 -10.55
N GLY A 446 7.99 4.93 -11.62
CA GLY A 446 8.39 5.72 -12.79
C GLY A 446 7.23 6.32 -13.57
N ALA A 447 6.00 5.79 -13.41
CA ALA A 447 4.78 6.38 -13.97
C ALA A 447 4.09 7.37 -13.03
N VAL A 448 4.71 7.71 -11.89
CA VAL A 448 4.19 8.68 -10.95
C VAL A 448 4.60 10.08 -11.39
N LYS A 449 3.67 11.01 -11.37
CA LYS A 449 3.99 12.46 -11.46
C LYS A 449 4.39 12.91 -10.06
N GLY A 450 5.70 12.98 -9.81
CA GLY A 450 6.21 13.38 -8.51
C GLY A 450 5.71 14.75 -8.07
N GLY A 451 5.50 14.91 -6.76
CA GLY A 451 5.06 16.17 -6.19
C GLY A 451 4.14 16.02 -4.98
N MET A 452 3.72 17.15 -4.41
CA MET A 452 2.71 17.20 -3.37
C MET A 452 1.32 17.45 -3.95
N TYR A 453 0.36 16.63 -3.55
CA TYR A 453 -1.02 16.67 -4.00
C TYR A 453 -1.95 16.97 -2.84
N GLY A 454 -2.92 17.83 -3.07
CA GLY A 454 -3.86 18.31 -2.08
C GLY A 454 -3.60 19.75 -1.66
N PRO A 455 -4.62 20.42 -1.09
CA PRO A 455 -4.47 21.77 -0.60
C PRO A 455 -3.42 21.84 0.53
N GLU A 456 -2.88 23.03 0.78
CA GLU A 456 -2.04 23.24 1.94
C GLU A 456 -2.82 22.89 3.21
N PRO A 457 -2.24 22.07 4.12
CA PRO A 457 -2.91 21.71 5.36
C PRO A 457 -3.14 22.93 6.25
N ASP A 458 -4.28 22.93 6.94
CA ASP A 458 -4.59 23.85 8.04
C ASP A 458 -4.42 23.10 9.37
N TYR A 459 -3.25 23.24 9.98
CA TYR A 459 -2.92 22.56 11.25
C TYR A 459 -3.31 23.36 12.50
N ILE A 460 -4.25 24.29 12.40
CA ILE A 460 -4.78 25.02 13.54
C ILE A 460 -5.58 24.08 14.43
N LEU A 461 -5.07 23.84 15.65
CA LEU A 461 -5.78 23.03 16.65
C LEU A 461 -7.08 23.73 17.06
N GLY A 462 -8.19 22.99 16.96
CA GLY A 462 -9.52 23.54 17.18
C GLY A 462 -10.07 24.35 16.01
N GLY A 463 -9.30 24.55 14.93
CA GLY A 463 -9.75 25.19 13.69
C GLY A 463 -10.82 24.38 12.94
N ASP A 464 -11.19 24.85 11.75
CA ASP A 464 -12.32 24.29 10.97
C ASP A 464 -12.09 22.86 10.48
N LYS A 465 -10.84 22.44 10.39
CA LYS A 465 -10.47 21.08 10.00
C LYS A 465 -10.31 20.13 11.20
N ASP A 466 -10.09 20.62 12.43
CA ASP A 466 -9.85 19.79 13.60
C ASP A 466 -11.13 19.52 14.40
N VAL A 467 -11.60 18.27 14.40
CA VAL A 467 -12.84 17.87 15.10
C VAL A 467 -12.66 17.67 16.61
N SER A 468 -11.44 17.85 17.19
CA SER A 468 -11.15 17.42 18.55
C SER A 468 -10.28 18.37 19.40
N ASN A 469 -9.73 19.42 18.84
CA ASN A 469 -8.66 20.27 19.44
C ASN A 469 -7.31 19.53 19.68
N LEU A 470 -7.17 18.30 19.16
CA LEU A 470 -5.96 17.50 19.26
C LEU A 470 -5.28 17.31 17.89
N GLY A 471 -5.85 17.89 16.84
CA GLY A 471 -5.39 17.70 15.48
C GLY A 471 -5.87 16.36 14.88
N ARG A 472 -7.17 16.06 15.03
CA ARG A 472 -7.89 15.04 14.28
C ARG A 472 -8.51 15.70 13.07
N PHE A 473 -7.68 15.88 12.04
CA PHE A 473 -8.07 16.68 10.88
C PHE A 473 -8.97 15.89 9.93
N ILE A 474 -10.00 16.58 9.42
CA ILE A 474 -10.89 16.05 8.39
C ILE A 474 -10.09 15.87 7.10
N PRO A 475 -10.17 14.71 6.44
CA PRO A 475 -9.48 14.48 5.18
C PRO A 475 -9.86 15.49 4.09
N ASN A 476 -8.88 15.89 3.30
CA ASN A 476 -9.08 16.68 2.10
C ASN A 476 -9.47 15.79 0.91
N TYR A 477 -8.94 14.56 0.87
CA TYR A 477 -9.29 13.55 -0.11
C TYR A 477 -9.84 12.29 0.55
N SER A 478 -10.85 11.70 -0.06
CA SER A 478 -11.32 10.38 0.32
C SER A 478 -10.38 9.29 -0.23
N ILE A 479 -10.45 8.11 0.37
CA ILE A 479 -9.74 6.93 -0.13
C ILE A 479 -10.19 6.58 -1.56
N GLU A 480 -11.45 6.84 -1.92
CA GLU A 480 -11.97 6.60 -3.27
C GLU A 480 -11.28 7.49 -4.31
N GLN A 481 -11.02 8.75 -4.00
CA GLN A 481 -10.29 9.66 -4.91
C GLN A 481 -8.83 9.21 -5.08
N TYR A 482 -8.22 8.73 -4.01
CA TYR A 482 -6.87 8.17 -4.03
C TYR A 482 -6.81 6.93 -4.93
N TYR A 483 -7.70 5.97 -4.72
CA TYR A 483 -7.79 4.76 -5.53
C TYR A 483 -8.27 5.01 -6.95
N GLY A 484 -9.18 5.95 -7.16
CA GLY A 484 -9.67 6.33 -8.49
C GLY A 484 -8.54 6.76 -9.43
N THR A 485 -7.56 7.49 -8.89
CA THR A 485 -6.34 7.87 -9.63
C THR A 485 -5.50 6.65 -10.02
N LEU A 486 -5.30 5.70 -9.08
CA LEU A 486 -4.56 4.46 -9.34
C LEU A 486 -5.29 3.56 -10.35
N LEU A 487 -6.60 3.42 -10.23
CA LEU A 487 -7.41 2.59 -11.12
C LEU A 487 -7.45 3.13 -12.55
N LYS A 488 -7.49 4.45 -12.72
CA LYS A 488 -7.40 5.08 -14.04
C LYS A 488 -6.07 4.75 -14.73
N TRP A 489 -4.96 4.86 -14.02
CA TRP A 489 -3.66 4.44 -14.53
C TRP A 489 -3.61 2.93 -14.82
N PHE A 490 -4.33 2.13 -14.05
CA PHE A 490 -4.41 0.67 -14.19
C PHE A 490 -5.35 0.21 -15.33
N ASP A 491 -5.78 1.14 -16.19
CA ASP A 491 -6.64 0.96 -17.37
C ASP A 491 -8.09 0.58 -17.06
N ILE A 492 -8.61 0.96 -15.90
CA ILE A 492 -10.04 0.96 -15.68
C ILE A 492 -10.63 2.22 -16.35
N PRO A 493 -11.52 2.10 -17.34
CA PRO A 493 -12.16 3.26 -17.95
C PRO A 493 -12.97 4.05 -16.90
N ASP A 494 -13.00 5.38 -17.03
CA ASP A 494 -13.63 6.27 -16.04
C ASP A 494 -15.07 5.86 -15.69
N ALA A 495 -15.86 5.46 -16.68
CA ALA A 495 -17.25 5.03 -16.48
C ALA A 495 -17.39 3.70 -15.70
N GLN A 496 -16.34 2.90 -15.59
CA GLN A 496 -16.31 1.62 -14.87
C GLN A 496 -15.68 1.74 -13.47
N ILE A 497 -15.01 2.84 -13.14
CA ILE A 497 -14.44 3.06 -11.80
C ILE A 497 -15.50 2.92 -10.69
N PRO A 498 -16.76 3.41 -10.84
CA PRO A 498 -17.81 3.20 -9.83
C PRO A 498 -18.17 1.74 -9.55
N LEU A 499 -17.87 0.80 -10.47
CA LEU A 499 -18.05 -0.63 -10.23
C LEU A 499 -17.03 -1.16 -9.20
N VAL A 500 -15.86 -0.56 -9.14
CA VAL A 500 -14.82 -0.88 -8.14
C VAL A 500 -14.99 -0.03 -6.88
N LEU A 501 -15.28 1.25 -7.05
CA LEU A 501 -15.39 2.26 -5.98
C LEU A 501 -16.80 2.88 -5.99
N PRO A 502 -17.81 2.21 -5.42
CA PRO A 502 -19.21 2.64 -5.57
C PRO A 502 -19.55 4.01 -4.97
N ALA A 503 -18.68 4.57 -4.11
CA ALA A 503 -18.88 5.90 -3.54
C ALA A 503 -18.11 7.02 -4.26
N ILE A 504 -17.35 6.71 -5.33
CA ILE A 504 -16.44 7.67 -5.98
C ILE A 504 -17.19 8.92 -6.49
N ASP A 505 -18.41 8.76 -7.01
CA ASP A 505 -19.23 9.84 -7.57
C ASP A 505 -19.71 10.86 -6.52
N LEU A 506 -19.52 10.57 -5.22
CA LEU A 506 -19.78 11.51 -4.14
C LEU A 506 -18.69 12.57 -4.00
N PHE A 507 -17.54 12.39 -4.66
CA PHE A 507 -16.34 13.20 -4.48
C PHE A 507 -15.86 13.83 -5.80
N THR A 508 -15.29 15.02 -5.70
CA THR A 508 -14.72 15.76 -6.85
C THR A 508 -13.38 16.37 -6.43
N PRO A 509 -12.31 16.20 -7.21
CA PRO A 509 -12.21 15.39 -8.44
C PRO A 509 -12.20 13.88 -8.13
N THR A 510 -12.56 13.03 -9.09
CA THR A 510 -12.44 11.56 -8.97
C THR A 510 -11.03 11.06 -9.28
N ASN A 511 -10.18 11.92 -9.84
CA ASN A 511 -8.78 11.69 -10.15
C ASN A 511 -7.95 12.86 -9.61
N ILE A 512 -7.04 12.57 -8.69
CA ILE A 512 -6.15 13.57 -8.06
C ILE A 512 -5.04 14.01 -9.02
N GLY A 513 -4.64 13.16 -9.97
CA GLY A 513 -3.73 13.51 -11.06
C GLY A 513 -2.25 13.19 -10.81
N PHE A 514 -1.92 12.37 -9.81
CA PHE A 514 -0.54 11.98 -9.49
C PHE A 514 0.01 10.83 -10.34
N MET A 515 -0.74 10.33 -11.31
CA MET A 515 -0.28 9.32 -12.27
C MET A 515 -0.22 9.91 -13.69
N GLU A 516 0.71 9.37 -14.53
CA GLU A 516 0.82 9.72 -15.96
C GLU A 516 -0.35 9.22 -16.80
#